data_0533de3509bd8cf53c7c1df98c963ae8
#
_entry.id   0533de3509bd8cf53c7c1df98c963ae8
#
_cell.length_a   1.000
_cell.length_b   1.000
_cell.length_c   1.000
_cell.angle_alpha   90.00
_cell.angle_beta   90.00
_cell.angle_gamma   90.00
#
_symmetry.space_group_name_H-M   'P 1'
#
loop_
_entity.id
_entity.type
_entity.pdbx_description
1 polymer ?
#
loop_
_entity_poly.entity_id
_entity_poly.type
_entity_poly.pdbx_seq_one_letter_code
_entity_poly.pdbx_strand_id
1 'polypeptide(L)'
;MTTRRTFLRQSSLLVAGAQFGRAAEPDYVIATTSSGKVRGVAIEDIRMFRGIPYGGSPTGRNRFMPPARPAKWPGVRDALAYGPTAPQPSATNRNAPPKGEDCLVLNVYTPSLTGGSKRPVMVWLHGGGFATGSGSGPTIQGANLARSGNAVIVSINHRLGVLGQTYLGEALGSDFAASGSVGVQDIVLALQWVRENISHFGGDPGLVTIFGQSGGGRKVATLMAMPSAKGLFHRAIIESGALLRLTTQEDAIRITDLLLAELGLKPGEARELQSVPFEKLVAANDAVYKKFTMREPGMVANTPMVDGKIIPGQPWDPAAPKVSAQVPLLIGWVHTEETAYDRPTPEKLALYEAGLNERVAKRLGVSDPNPIIGAYRASNPEATSWDLYVLIATDYPRGTYTRELAKRKVAQGGAPVYVYRFDWETPEGGGHMRSPHAIEVPFVFENIKVAGPLISKMPEAFALSEKIAASWVAFARAGDPNTSALPGWPRYSVEKRDTMLFNNESRVVQDPDRAARLAMEKVLKLS
;
A
#
# COMPACT_ATOMS: atom_id res chain seq x y z
N MET A 1 -77.23 12.85 30.27
CA MET A 1 -78.09 13.58 29.31
C MET A 1 -77.41 14.90 28.92
N THR A 2 -77.39 15.20 27.59
CA THR A 2 -77.11 16.50 26.97
C THR A 2 -75.65 16.94 26.96
N THR A 3 -75.07 17.23 25.95
CA THR A 3 -75.05 17.37 24.47
C THR A 3 -73.85 18.23 24.09
N ARG A 4 -73.19 17.80 23.03
CA ARG A 4 -72.09 18.52 22.30
C ARG A 4 -72.61 19.86 21.75
N ARG A 5 -71.73 20.89 21.74
CA ARG A 5 -71.61 21.90 20.64
C ARG A 5 -70.28 22.64 20.71
N THR A 6 -69.40 22.32 19.78
CA THR A 6 -68.64 23.07 18.76
C THR A 6 -68.29 24.53 19.12
N PHE A 7 -66.98 24.79 19.17
CA PHE A 7 -66.39 26.09 18.88
C PHE A 7 -65.22 25.91 17.95
N LEU A 8 -65.47 26.18 16.65
CA LEU A 8 -64.45 26.36 15.64
C LEU A 8 -63.75 27.71 15.87
N ARG A 9 -62.45 27.69 16.15
CA ARG A 9 -61.59 28.86 15.95
C ARG A 9 -60.62 28.52 14.84
N GLN A 10 -60.71 29.26 13.75
CA GLN A 10 -59.77 29.32 12.63
C GLN A 10 -58.41 29.77 13.15
N SER A 11 -57.43 28.86 13.09
CA SER A 11 -56.02 29.21 13.23
C SER A 11 -55.44 29.09 11.80
N SER A 12 -55.16 30.22 11.21
CA SER A 12 -54.42 30.35 9.93
C SER A 12 -53.00 29.84 10.18
N LEU A 13 -52.70 28.61 9.78
CA LEU A 13 -51.33 28.12 9.68
C LEU A 13 -50.67 28.82 8.45
N LEU A 14 -49.79 29.77 8.72
CA LEU A 14 -48.76 30.20 7.79
C LEU A 14 -47.84 28.98 7.56
N VAL A 15 -48.03 28.28 6.43
CA VAL A 15 -47.06 27.33 5.92
C VAL A 15 -45.92 28.17 5.34
N ALA A 16 -44.89 28.40 6.16
CA ALA A 16 -43.60 28.85 5.65
C ALA A 16 -43.07 27.74 4.74
N GLY A 17 -43.16 27.93 3.44
CA GLY A 17 -42.59 27.09 2.42
C GLY A 17 -41.07 27.07 2.62
N ALA A 18 -40.55 26.04 3.26
CA ALA A 18 -39.12 25.71 3.18
C ALA A 18 -38.83 25.47 1.69
N GLN A 19 -38.22 26.43 1.04
CA GLN A 19 -37.57 26.21 -0.24
C GLN A 19 -36.46 25.21 0.03
N PHE A 20 -36.73 23.94 -0.22
CA PHE A 20 -35.65 22.95 -0.42
C PHE A 20 -34.87 23.45 -1.62
N GLY A 21 -33.72 24.07 -1.35
CA GLY A 21 -32.77 24.43 -2.38
C GLY A 21 -32.53 23.19 -3.25
N ARG A 22 -32.83 23.29 -4.53
CA ARG A 22 -32.49 22.24 -5.50
C ARG A 22 -31.00 21.99 -5.33
N ALA A 23 -30.63 20.79 -4.89
CA ALA A 23 -29.23 20.39 -4.90
C ALA A 23 -28.71 20.63 -6.32
N ALA A 24 -27.62 21.39 -6.46
CA ALA A 24 -27.01 21.66 -7.76
C ALA A 24 -26.75 20.31 -8.44
N GLU A 25 -27.12 20.21 -9.71
CA GLU A 25 -26.83 19.01 -10.49
C GLU A 25 -25.31 18.77 -10.47
N PRO A 26 -24.86 17.50 -10.34
CA PRO A 26 -23.44 17.20 -10.37
C PRO A 26 -22.82 17.65 -11.71
N ASP A 27 -21.68 18.32 -11.65
CA ASP A 27 -20.91 18.68 -12.85
C ASP A 27 -20.22 17.42 -13.39
N TYR A 28 -20.83 16.79 -14.38
CA TYR A 28 -20.33 15.57 -14.98
C TYR A 28 -19.28 15.87 -16.06
N VAL A 29 -18.21 15.10 -16.03
CA VAL A 29 -17.12 15.16 -17.01
C VAL A 29 -16.94 13.80 -17.70
N ILE A 30 -16.57 13.84 -18.98
CA ILE A 30 -16.38 12.62 -19.78
C ILE A 30 -14.93 12.53 -20.25
N ALA A 31 -14.32 11.37 -20.03
CA ALA A 31 -13.02 11.02 -20.58
C ALA A 31 -13.15 9.80 -21.53
N THR A 32 -12.26 9.74 -22.52
CA THR A 32 -12.19 8.61 -23.45
C THR A 32 -11.10 7.63 -23.00
N THR A 33 -11.40 6.34 -23.05
CA THR A 33 -10.42 5.26 -22.82
C THR A 33 -10.35 4.36 -24.04
N SER A 34 -9.33 3.51 -24.09
CA SER A 34 -9.16 2.49 -25.14
C SER A 34 -10.34 1.48 -25.21
N SER A 35 -11.13 1.37 -24.13
CA SER A 35 -12.27 0.46 -24.04
C SER A 35 -13.63 1.13 -24.19
N GLY A 36 -13.71 2.47 -24.13
CA GLY A 36 -14.95 3.24 -24.26
C GLY A 36 -14.90 4.54 -23.44
N LYS A 37 -15.97 5.33 -23.48
CA LYS A 37 -16.07 6.57 -22.70
C LYS A 37 -16.49 6.29 -21.27
N VAL A 38 -15.97 7.10 -20.33
CA VAL A 38 -16.33 7.05 -18.91
C VAL A 38 -16.80 8.42 -18.43
N ARG A 39 -17.83 8.42 -17.56
CA ARG A 39 -18.36 9.62 -16.93
C ARG A 39 -17.90 9.70 -15.48
N GLY A 40 -17.16 10.74 -15.15
CA GLY A 40 -16.79 11.12 -13.80
C GLY A 40 -17.54 12.36 -13.33
N VAL A 41 -17.13 12.89 -12.20
CA VAL A 41 -17.69 14.10 -11.58
C VAL A 41 -16.58 15.11 -11.31
N ALA A 42 -16.82 16.38 -11.60
CA ALA A 42 -15.98 17.48 -11.10
C ALA A 42 -16.51 17.93 -9.74
N ILE A 43 -15.62 17.97 -8.76
CA ILE A 43 -15.87 18.55 -7.44
C ILE A 43 -14.79 19.59 -7.20
N GLU A 44 -15.23 20.84 -7.05
CA GLU A 44 -14.32 21.99 -7.04
C GLU A 44 -13.43 21.98 -8.31
N ASP A 45 -12.13 21.96 -8.12
CA ASP A 45 -11.11 21.97 -9.19
C ASP A 45 -10.58 20.58 -9.57
N ILE A 46 -11.15 19.48 -9.03
CA ILE A 46 -10.72 18.10 -9.27
C ILE A 46 -11.79 17.31 -10.03
N ARG A 47 -11.37 16.62 -11.09
CA ARG A 47 -12.16 15.65 -11.84
C ARG A 47 -11.86 14.26 -11.29
N MET A 48 -12.90 13.56 -10.84
CA MET A 48 -12.82 12.25 -10.19
C MET A 48 -13.54 11.20 -11.01
N PHE A 49 -12.82 10.13 -11.31
CA PHE A 49 -13.36 8.93 -11.96
C PHE A 49 -13.07 7.75 -11.05
N ARG A 50 -14.10 7.02 -10.64
CA ARG A 50 -13.98 5.92 -9.68
C ARG A 50 -14.59 4.65 -10.27
N GLY A 51 -13.86 3.52 -10.12
CA GLY A 51 -14.32 2.22 -10.61
C GLY A 51 -14.19 2.03 -12.11
N ILE A 52 -13.18 2.63 -12.78
CA ILE A 52 -12.92 2.39 -14.20
C ILE A 52 -12.35 0.97 -14.36
N PRO A 53 -12.95 0.08 -15.19
CA PRO A 53 -12.37 -1.22 -15.47
C PRO A 53 -11.08 -1.10 -16.27
N TYR A 54 -10.01 -1.68 -15.77
CA TYR A 54 -8.75 -1.86 -16.50
C TYR A 54 -8.54 -3.31 -16.94
N GLY A 55 -9.26 -4.26 -16.35
CA GLY A 55 -9.23 -5.67 -16.67
C GLY A 55 -10.62 -6.24 -16.90
N GLY A 56 -10.70 -7.35 -17.64
CA GLY A 56 -11.88 -8.17 -17.77
C GLY A 56 -12.16 -8.94 -16.48
N SER A 57 -13.40 -9.43 -16.33
CA SER A 57 -13.82 -10.13 -15.12
C SER A 57 -13.00 -11.40 -14.86
N PRO A 58 -12.33 -11.51 -13.69
CA PRO A 58 -11.53 -12.68 -13.34
C PRO A 58 -12.35 -13.77 -12.64
N THR A 59 -13.64 -13.90 -12.97
CA THR A 59 -14.57 -14.85 -12.34
C THR A 59 -14.71 -16.16 -13.11
N GLY A 60 -15.23 -17.18 -12.45
CA GLY A 60 -15.52 -18.48 -13.07
C GLY A 60 -14.28 -19.11 -13.71
N ARG A 61 -14.35 -19.47 -14.98
CA ARG A 61 -13.21 -20.07 -15.71
C ARG A 61 -11.96 -19.18 -15.80
N ASN A 62 -12.11 -17.86 -15.57
CA ASN A 62 -11.00 -16.92 -15.56
C ASN A 62 -10.33 -16.80 -14.19
N ARG A 63 -10.89 -17.41 -13.15
CA ARG A 63 -10.30 -17.44 -11.82
C ARG A 63 -8.94 -18.14 -11.88
N PHE A 64 -7.92 -17.55 -11.27
CA PHE A 64 -6.50 -17.98 -11.29
C PHE A 64 -5.80 -17.84 -12.65
N MET A 65 -6.49 -17.37 -13.69
CA MET A 65 -5.87 -17.12 -15.00
C MET A 65 -5.22 -15.74 -15.06
N PRO A 66 -4.21 -15.55 -15.92
CA PRO A 66 -3.66 -14.22 -16.19
C PRO A 66 -4.77 -13.21 -16.55
N PRO A 67 -4.64 -11.93 -16.16
CA PRO A 67 -5.66 -10.94 -16.45
C PRO A 67 -5.75 -10.65 -17.95
N ALA A 68 -6.97 -10.40 -18.41
CA ALA A 68 -7.26 -9.97 -19.78
C ALA A 68 -7.74 -8.51 -19.79
N ARG A 69 -7.60 -7.83 -20.92
CA ARG A 69 -8.18 -6.50 -21.13
C ARG A 69 -9.71 -6.54 -21.02
N PRO A 70 -10.36 -5.46 -20.54
CA PRO A 70 -11.82 -5.41 -20.52
C PRO A 70 -12.38 -5.37 -21.94
N ALA A 71 -13.57 -5.91 -22.13
CA ALA A 71 -14.30 -5.76 -23.37
C ALA A 71 -14.61 -4.29 -23.63
N LYS A 72 -14.61 -3.88 -24.90
CA LYS A 72 -15.07 -2.54 -25.28
C LYS A 72 -16.57 -2.41 -25.00
N TRP A 73 -16.98 -1.22 -24.56
CA TRP A 73 -18.39 -0.91 -24.33
C TRP A 73 -18.87 0.25 -25.21
N PRO A 74 -20.12 0.21 -25.67
CA PRO A 74 -20.74 1.34 -26.37
C PRO A 74 -21.16 2.44 -25.39
N GLY A 75 -21.31 3.66 -25.91
CA GLY A 75 -21.81 4.80 -25.13
C GLY A 75 -20.86 5.25 -24.02
N VAL A 76 -21.44 5.72 -22.92
CA VAL A 76 -20.72 6.27 -21.76
C VAL A 76 -21.04 5.42 -20.53
N ARG A 77 -20.01 4.91 -19.89
CA ARG A 77 -20.10 4.14 -18.64
C ARG A 77 -19.87 5.06 -17.44
N ASP A 78 -20.66 4.89 -16.39
CA ASP A 78 -20.46 5.63 -15.13
C ASP A 78 -19.21 5.15 -14.39
N ALA A 79 -18.40 6.13 -13.99
CA ALA A 79 -17.24 6.00 -13.13
C ALA A 79 -17.40 6.93 -11.90
N LEU A 80 -18.58 6.88 -11.26
CA LEU A 80 -19.00 7.77 -10.18
C LEU A 80 -18.78 7.19 -8.78
N ALA A 81 -18.67 5.86 -8.67
CA ALA A 81 -18.51 5.15 -7.43
C ALA A 81 -17.31 4.19 -7.46
N TYR A 82 -16.73 3.93 -6.32
CA TYR A 82 -15.71 2.90 -6.21
C TYR A 82 -16.26 1.53 -6.60
N GLY A 83 -15.49 0.78 -7.37
CA GLY A 83 -15.82 -0.60 -7.70
C GLY A 83 -15.57 -1.57 -6.54
N PRO A 84 -15.92 -2.86 -6.71
CA PRO A 84 -15.75 -3.88 -5.68
C PRO A 84 -14.31 -3.98 -5.19
N THR A 85 -14.14 -4.26 -3.90
CA THR A 85 -12.86 -4.68 -3.35
C THR A 85 -12.63 -6.17 -3.64
N ALA A 86 -11.38 -6.57 -3.86
CA ALA A 86 -11.06 -7.99 -4.01
C ALA A 86 -11.54 -8.80 -2.80
N PRO A 87 -12.00 -10.05 -2.99
CA PRO A 87 -12.34 -10.95 -1.90
C PRO A 87 -11.18 -11.09 -0.91
N GLN A 88 -11.49 -10.87 0.37
CA GLN A 88 -10.52 -10.83 1.46
C GLN A 88 -11.24 -11.08 2.80
N PRO A 89 -10.55 -11.40 3.91
CA PRO A 89 -11.16 -11.47 5.23
C PRO A 89 -11.94 -10.20 5.55
N SER A 90 -12.87 -10.27 6.50
CA SER A 90 -13.77 -9.16 6.82
C SER A 90 -12.99 -7.88 7.12
N ALA A 91 -13.28 -6.81 6.37
CA ALA A 91 -12.75 -5.49 6.62
C ALA A 91 -13.40 -4.88 7.87
N THR A 92 -12.63 -4.18 8.68
CA THR A 92 -13.13 -3.42 9.83
C THR A 92 -13.86 -2.14 9.42
N ASN A 93 -13.72 -1.71 8.17
CA ASN A 93 -14.38 -0.51 7.65
C ASN A 93 -15.76 -0.82 7.08
N ARG A 94 -16.80 -0.41 7.80
CA ARG A 94 -18.21 -0.56 7.39
C ARG A 94 -18.57 0.21 6.11
N ASN A 95 -17.80 1.23 5.74
CA ASN A 95 -18.02 2.06 4.56
C ASN A 95 -17.19 1.60 3.35
N ALA A 96 -16.49 0.48 3.45
CA ALA A 96 -15.76 -0.08 2.30
C ALA A 96 -16.73 -0.53 1.21
N PRO A 97 -16.37 -0.40 -0.09
CA PRO A 97 -17.15 -0.99 -1.16
C PRO A 97 -17.35 -2.49 -0.95
N PRO A 98 -18.44 -3.07 -1.47
CA PRO A 98 -18.70 -4.51 -1.36
C PRO A 98 -17.54 -5.32 -1.92
N LYS A 99 -17.33 -6.51 -1.38
CA LYS A 99 -16.36 -7.46 -1.92
C LYS A 99 -16.91 -8.13 -3.17
N GLY A 100 -16.04 -8.38 -4.13
CA GLY A 100 -16.40 -9.10 -5.34
C GLY A 100 -15.19 -9.43 -6.17
N GLU A 101 -15.28 -10.50 -6.94
CA GLU A 101 -14.17 -10.94 -7.79
C GLU A 101 -13.95 -10.01 -8.99
N ASP A 102 -15.00 -9.32 -9.49
CA ASP A 102 -14.90 -8.35 -10.58
C ASP A 102 -14.28 -7.02 -10.08
N CYS A 103 -13.08 -7.13 -9.52
CA CYS A 103 -12.39 -6.07 -8.79
C CYS A 103 -11.26 -5.39 -9.60
N LEU A 104 -11.06 -5.73 -10.88
CA LEU A 104 -9.99 -5.16 -11.69
C LEU A 104 -10.34 -3.76 -12.17
N VAL A 105 -10.44 -2.83 -11.22
CA VAL A 105 -10.83 -1.44 -11.42
C VAL A 105 -9.80 -0.49 -10.83
N LEU A 106 -9.78 0.74 -11.37
CA LEU A 106 -8.94 1.83 -10.88
C LEU A 106 -9.74 3.13 -10.73
N ASN A 107 -9.15 4.06 -10.00
CA ASN A 107 -9.70 5.40 -9.77
C ASN A 107 -8.69 6.43 -10.26
N VAL A 108 -9.16 7.54 -10.83
CA VAL A 108 -8.33 8.64 -11.31
C VAL A 108 -8.80 9.96 -10.72
N TYR A 109 -7.87 10.74 -10.19
CA TYR A 109 -8.07 12.09 -9.68
C TYR A 109 -7.15 13.04 -10.46
N THR A 110 -7.70 14.07 -11.07
CA THR A 110 -6.94 14.99 -11.92
C THR A 110 -7.46 16.42 -11.85
N PRO A 111 -6.59 17.43 -11.88
CA PRO A 111 -7.00 18.83 -11.96
C PRO A 111 -7.62 19.20 -13.31
N SER A 112 -7.30 18.48 -14.39
CA SER A 112 -7.81 18.80 -15.73
C SER A 112 -7.67 17.62 -16.69
N LEU A 113 -8.65 17.46 -17.58
CA LEU A 113 -8.61 16.48 -18.67
C LEU A 113 -7.82 16.97 -19.89
N THR A 114 -7.64 18.28 -20.04
CA THR A 114 -6.93 18.85 -21.18
C THR A 114 -5.43 18.82 -20.96
N GLY A 115 -4.70 18.19 -21.88
CA GLY A 115 -3.27 18.01 -21.82
C GLY A 115 -2.49 19.14 -22.45
N GLY A 116 -2.08 20.13 -21.71
CA GLY A 116 -1.00 21.06 -22.05
C GLY A 116 0.15 20.97 -21.07
N SER A 117 -0.08 20.40 -19.92
CA SER A 117 0.89 20.23 -18.84
C SER A 117 1.31 18.76 -18.78
N LYS A 118 2.61 18.53 -18.80
CA LYS A 118 3.24 17.22 -18.53
C LYS A 118 3.07 16.89 -17.03
N ARG A 119 1.83 16.59 -16.60
CA ARG A 119 1.56 16.27 -15.19
C ARG A 119 2.14 14.91 -14.85
N PRO A 120 2.89 14.79 -13.74
CA PRO A 120 3.32 13.49 -13.26
C PRO A 120 2.11 12.65 -12.90
N VAL A 121 2.21 11.36 -13.12
CA VAL A 121 1.20 10.36 -12.76
C VAL A 121 1.73 9.55 -11.59
N MET A 122 0.99 9.52 -10.50
CA MET A 122 1.36 8.76 -9.31
C MET A 122 0.35 7.63 -9.12
N VAL A 123 0.81 6.38 -9.22
CA VAL A 123 -0.03 5.17 -9.12
C VAL A 123 0.15 4.54 -7.76
N TRP A 124 -0.89 4.63 -6.95
CA TRP A 124 -0.93 4.07 -5.60
C TRP A 124 -1.23 2.58 -5.59
N LEU A 125 -0.38 1.83 -4.91
CA LEU A 125 -0.54 0.42 -4.59
C LEU A 125 -0.84 0.29 -3.09
N HIS A 126 -2.05 -0.15 -2.77
CA HIS A 126 -2.52 -0.21 -1.38
C HIS A 126 -1.77 -1.23 -0.51
N GLY A 127 -1.75 -1.00 0.80
CA GLY A 127 -1.19 -1.87 1.82
C GLY A 127 -2.01 -3.15 2.07
N GLY A 128 -1.77 -3.78 3.23
CA GLY A 128 -2.44 -5.02 3.63
C GLY A 128 -1.76 -6.29 3.12
N GLY A 129 -0.44 -6.28 2.96
CA GLY A 129 0.31 -7.39 2.38
C GLY A 129 -0.08 -7.62 0.93
N PHE A 130 -0.26 -8.88 0.57
CA PHE A 130 -0.88 -9.30 -0.68
C PHE A 130 -2.26 -9.95 -0.41
N ALA A 131 -2.81 -9.79 0.80
CA ALA A 131 -3.99 -10.49 1.28
C ALA A 131 -5.21 -9.59 1.48
N THR A 132 -5.00 -8.30 1.81
CA THR A 132 -6.09 -7.36 2.13
C THR A 132 -5.84 -5.97 1.52
N GLY A 133 -6.82 -5.08 1.68
CA GLY A 133 -6.75 -3.69 1.24
C GLY A 133 -7.55 -3.39 -0.02
N SER A 134 -7.54 -2.13 -0.41
CA SER A 134 -8.18 -1.65 -1.65
C SER A 134 -7.64 -0.29 -2.06
N GLY A 135 -7.85 0.09 -3.32
CA GLY A 135 -7.59 1.42 -3.84
C GLY A 135 -8.64 2.47 -3.45
N SER A 136 -9.53 2.16 -2.50
CA SER A 136 -10.58 3.05 -2.03
C SER A 136 -10.45 3.27 -0.52
N GLY A 137 -10.54 4.52 -0.08
CA GLY A 137 -10.50 4.88 1.34
C GLY A 137 -10.29 6.37 1.53
N PRO A 138 -10.75 6.94 2.64
CA PRO A 138 -10.66 8.38 2.87
C PRO A 138 -9.21 8.88 2.98
N THR A 139 -8.32 8.11 3.61
CA THR A 139 -6.92 8.49 3.83
C THR A 139 -6.05 8.45 2.58
N ILE A 140 -6.49 7.72 1.54
CA ILE A 140 -5.79 7.53 0.26
C ILE A 140 -6.58 8.13 -0.93
N GLN A 141 -7.61 8.92 -0.67
CA GLN A 141 -8.31 9.65 -1.72
C GLN A 141 -7.38 10.69 -2.35
N GLY A 142 -7.18 10.59 -3.66
CA GLY A 142 -6.13 11.34 -4.36
C GLY A 142 -6.43 12.82 -4.64
N ALA A 143 -7.59 13.36 -4.25
CA ALA A 143 -8.01 14.71 -4.65
C ALA A 143 -7.09 15.81 -4.11
N ASN A 144 -6.73 15.76 -2.82
CA ASN A 144 -5.87 16.77 -2.22
C ASN A 144 -4.47 16.75 -2.83
N LEU A 145 -3.84 15.58 -2.90
CA LEU A 145 -2.51 15.42 -3.53
C LEU A 145 -2.53 15.80 -5.02
N ALA A 146 -3.63 15.52 -5.75
CA ALA A 146 -3.76 15.94 -7.15
C ALA A 146 -3.84 17.46 -7.29
N ARG A 147 -4.54 18.12 -6.35
CA ARG A 147 -4.71 19.58 -6.32
C ARG A 147 -3.39 20.28 -6.00
N SER A 148 -2.82 20.00 -4.85
CA SER A 148 -1.59 20.66 -4.36
C SER A 148 -0.40 20.37 -5.25
N GLY A 149 -0.27 19.11 -5.72
CA GLY A 149 0.81 18.66 -6.57
C GLY A 149 0.64 18.99 -8.06
N ASN A 150 -0.53 19.47 -8.53
CA ASN A 150 -0.86 19.52 -9.96
C ASN A 150 -0.42 18.23 -10.66
N ALA A 151 -0.89 17.09 -10.13
CA ALA A 151 -0.53 15.73 -10.55
C ALA A 151 -1.79 14.92 -10.87
N VAL A 152 -1.63 13.80 -11.58
CA VAL A 152 -2.70 12.81 -11.76
C VAL A 152 -2.45 11.66 -10.79
N ILE A 153 -3.40 11.42 -9.90
CA ILE A 153 -3.31 10.35 -8.91
C ILE A 153 -4.21 9.20 -9.35
N VAL A 154 -3.65 8.00 -9.38
CA VAL A 154 -4.35 6.77 -9.73
C VAL A 154 -4.27 5.82 -8.54
N SER A 155 -5.37 5.19 -8.14
CA SER A 155 -5.37 4.09 -7.18
C SER A 155 -6.03 2.86 -7.80
N ILE A 156 -5.52 1.67 -7.51
CA ILE A 156 -5.97 0.44 -8.17
C ILE A 156 -6.41 -0.62 -7.18
N ASN A 157 -7.37 -1.46 -7.59
CA ASN A 157 -7.65 -2.76 -6.99
C ASN A 157 -7.01 -3.85 -7.86
N HIS A 158 -6.67 -4.97 -7.27
CA HIS A 158 -6.15 -6.17 -7.94
C HIS A 158 -6.52 -7.39 -7.11
N ARG A 159 -6.40 -8.60 -7.67
CA ARG A 159 -6.65 -9.84 -6.92
C ARG A 159 -5.69 -10.02 -5.76
N LEU A 160 -6.20 -10.55 -4.66
CA LEU A 160 -5.51 -10.69 -3.38
C LEU A 160 -5.59 -12.13 -2.86
N GLY A 161 -4.68 -12.48 -1.95
CA GLY A 161 -4.66 -13.72 -1.22
C GLY A 161 -4.84 -14.94 -2.11
N VAL A 162 -5.77 -15.80 -1.76
CA VAL A 162 -6.06 -17.03 -2.50
C VAL A 162 -6.35 -16.80 -3.99
N LEU A 163 -7.05 -15.72 -4.35
CA LEU A 163 -7.39 -15.42 -5.74
C LEU A 163 -6.25 -14.81 -6.56
N GLY A 164 -5.23 -14.26 -5.87
CA GLY A 164 -4.10 -13.59 -6.49
C GLY A 164 -2.80 -14.38 -6.53
N GLN A 165 -2.63 -15.38 -5.62
CA GLN A 165 -1.33 -15.98 -5.35
C GLN A 165 -1.34 -17.53 -5.26
N THR A 166 -2.47 -18.20 -5.54
CA THR A 166 -2.52 -19.68 -5.49
C THR A 166 -1.89 -20.29 -6.74
N TYR A 167 -0.86 -21.10 -6.56
CA TYR A 167 -0.18 -21.79 -7.65
C TYR A 167 -0.86 -23.11 -7.99
N LEU A 168 -1.37 -23.22 -9.19
CA LEU A 168 -2.09 -24.41 -9.70
C LEU A 168 -1.37 -25.10 -10.85
N GLY A 169 -0.21 -24.61 -11.26
CA GLY A 169 0.52 -25.18 -12.40
C GLY A 169 0.95 -26.63 -12.19
N GLU A 170 1.27 -27.03 -10.95
CA GLU A 170 1.62 -28.42 -10.62
C GLU A 170 0.42 -29.37 -10.80
N ALA A 171 -0.76 -28.94 -10.32
CA ALA A 171 -1.96 -29.79 -10.34
C ALA A 171 -2.72 -29.75 -11.67
N LEU A 172 -2.70 -28.62 -12.40
CA LEU A 172 -3.55 -28.37 -13.57
C LEU A 172 -2.77 -28.13 -14.89
N GLY A 173 -1.43 -28.17 -14.84
CA GLY A 173 -0.57 -28.03 -16.01
C GLY A 173 -0.29 -26.60 -16.46
N SER A 174 0.25 -26.48 -17.68
CA SER A 174 0.83 -25.26 -18.25
C SER A 174 -0.12 -24.06 -18.30
N ASP A 175 -1.41 -24.26 -18.48
CA ASP A 175 -2.41 -23.18 -18.54
C ASP A 175 -2.48 -22.39 -17.23
N PHE A 176 -2.16 -23.04 -16.11
CA PHE A 176 -2.15 -22.46 -14.78
C PHE A 176 -0.72 -22.13 -14.26
N ALA A 177 0.30 -22.25 -15.10
CA ALA A 177 1.69 -21.99 -14.69
C ALA A 177 1.89 -20.57 -14.10
N ALA A 178 1.11 -19.59 -14.54
CA ALA A 178 1.16 -18.20 -14.09
C ALA A 178 0.30 -17.91 -12.85
N SER A 179 -0.49 -18.86 -12.34
CA SER A 179 -1.52 -18.63 -11.32
C SER A 179 -0.96 -18.15 -9.97
N GLY A 180 0.24 -18.55 -9.60
CA GLY A 180 0.92 -18.14 -8.36
C GLY A 180 1.30 -16.66 -8.27
N SER A 181 1.04 -15.86 -9.31
CA SER A 181 1.41 -14.44 -9.37
C SER A 181 0.42 -13.56 -10.15
N VAL A 182 -0.83 -14.04 -10.35
CA VAL A 182 -1.82 -13.27 -11.13
C VAL A 182 -2.17 -11.93 -10.50
N GLY A 183 -2.12 -11.80 -9.17
CA GLY A 183 -2.39 -10.54 -8.50
C GLY A 183 -1.39 -9.43 -8.85
N VAL A 184 -0.12 -9.74 -9.08
CA VAL A 184 0.86 -8.73 -9.55
C VAL A 184 0.81 -8.54 -11.06
N GLN A 185 0.35 -9.54 -11.83
CA GLN A 185 0.06 -9.39 -13.25
C GLN A 185 -1.12 -8.44 -13.47
N ASP A 186 -2.12 -8.43 -12.58
CA ASP A 186 -3.22 -7.45 -12.58
C ASP A 186 -2.66 -6.02 -12.50
N ILE A 187 -1.66 -5.79 -11.62
CA ILE A 187 -1.02 -4.49 -11.48
C ILE A 187 -0.28 -4.11 -12.78
N VAL A 188 0.41 -5.06 -13.41
CA VAL A 188 1.06 -4.82 -14.72
C VAL A 188 0.02 -4.40 -15.77
N LEU A 189 -1.14 -5.08 -15.82
CA LEU A 189 -2.24 -4.70 -16.73
C LEU A 189 -2.79 -3.30 -16.41
N ALA A 190 -2.93 -2.94 -15.13
CA ALA A 190 -3.33 -1.59 -14.74
C ALA A 190 -2.31 -0.53 -15.19
N LEU A 191 -1.02 -0.80 -15.07
CA LEU A 191 0.04 0.09 -15.56
C LEU A 191 0.05 0.20 -17.09
N GLN A 192 -0.26 -0.87 -17.82
CA GLN A 192 -0.48 -0.83 -19.27
C GLN A 192 -1.67 0.06 -19.61
N TRP A 193 -2.77 -0.05 -18.85
CA TRP A 193 -3.92 0.83 -18.99
C TRP A 193 -3.53 2.30 -18.76
N VAL A 194 -2.74 2.60 -17.72
CA VAL A 194 -2.22 3.95 -17.45
C VAL A 194 -1.42 4.47 -18.66
N ARG A 195 -0.48 3.68 -19.18
CA ARG A 195 0.32 4.07 -20.36
C ARG A 195 -0.55 4.42 -21.57
N GLU A 196 -1.64 3.71 -21.78
CA GLU A 196 -2.50 3.87 -22.96
C GLU A 196 -3.53 5.00 -22.82
N ASN A 197 -3.95 5.31 -21.59
CA ASN A 197 -5.13 6.13 -21.39
C ASN A 197 -4.90 7.42 -20.59
N ILE A 198 -3.82 7.51 -19.80
CA ILE A 198 -3.70 8.56 -18.80
C ILE A 198 -3.55 9.96 -19.40
N SER A 199 -3.13 10.07 -20.66
CA SER A 199 -3.10 11.33 -21.41
C SER A 199 -4.49 11.96 -21.59
N HIS A 200 -5.54 11.14 -21.68
CA HIS A 200 -6.94 11.61 -21.73
C HIS A 200 -7.44 12.11 -20.36
N PHE A 201 -6.67 11.91 -19.32
CA PHE A 201 -6.89 12.44 -17.97
C PHE A 201 -5.87 13.53 -17.61
N GLY A 202 -5.15 14.08 -18.60
CA GLY A 202 -4.18 15.16 -18.44
C GLY A 202 -2.84 14.76 -17.84
N GLY A 203 -2.55 13.45 -17.70
CA GLY A 203 -1.27 12.92 -17.22
C GLY A 203 -0.28 12.63 -18.34
N ASP A 204 1.01 12.61 -18.01
CA ASP A 204 2.08 12.22 -18.93
C ASP A 204 2.44 10.73 -18.72
N PRO A 205 2.18 9.84 -19.69
CA PRO A 205 2.56 8.43 -19.58
C PRO A 205 4.08 8.20 -19.51
N GLY A 206 4.91 9.20 -19.84
CA GLY A 206 6.36 9.21 -19.66
C GLY A 206 6.83 9.65 -18.26
N LEU A 207 5.92 10.05 -17.37
CA LEU A 207 6.21 10.51 -16.01
C LEU A 207 5.43 9.72 -14.94
N VAL A 208 5.42 8.40 -15.04
CA VAL A 208 4.69 7.51 -14.11
C VAL A 208 5.57 7.14 -12.93
N THR A 209 5.08 7.38 -11.71
CA THR A 209 5.68 6.93 -10.45
C THR A 209 4.75 5.91 -9.80
N ILE A 210 5.25 4.73 -9.48
CA ILE A 210 4.53 3.77 -8.63
C ILE A 210 4.92 4.00 -7.18
N PHE A 211 3.94 4.03 -6.27
CA PHE A 211 4.20 4.22 -4.85
C PHE A 211 3.22 3.42 -3.99
N GLY A 212 3.64 3.07 -2.79
CA GLY A 212 2.80 2.28 -1.90
C GLY A 212 3.43 2.00 -0.56
N GLN A 213 2.55 1.80 0.42
CA GLN A 213 2.91 1.60 1.81
C GLN A 213 2.71 0.13 2.22
N SER A 214 3.59 -0.40 3.09
CA SER A 214 3.48 -1.77 3.60
C SER A 214 3.45 -2.81 2.47
N GLY A 215 2.37 -3.59 2.37
CA GLY A 215 2.13 -4.47 1.24
C GLY A 215 2.19 -3.77 -0.12
N GLY A 216 1.81 -2.48 -0.18
CA GLY A 216 1.95 -1.64 -1.38
C GLY A 216 3.41 -1.43 -1.77
N GLY A 217 4.25 -1.10 -0.81
CA GLY A 217 5.70 -0.99 -1.02
C GLY A 217 6.33 -2.33 -1.45
N ARG A 218 5.84 -3.46 -0.91
CA ARG A 218 6.26 -4.80 -1.37
C ARG A 218 5.87 -5.08 -2.81
N LYS A 219 4.69 -4.62 -3.25
CA LYS A 219 4.25 -4.69 -4.65
C LYS A 219 5.15 -3.84 -5.54
N VAL A 220 5.51 -2.61 -5.10
CA VAL A 220 6.49 -1.76 -5.78
C VAL A 220 7.82 -2.49 -5.94
N ALA A 221 8.38 -3.04 -4.85
CA ALA A 221 9.63 -3.80 -4.87
C ALA A 221 9.57 -5.01 -5.82
N THR A 222 8.43 -5.72 -5.87
CA THR A 222 8.20 -6.84 -6.78
C THR A 222 8.16 -6.39 -8.24
N LEU A 223 7.41 -5.33 -8.57
CA LEU A 223 7.28 -4.78 -9.92
C LEU A 223 8.63 -4.30 -10.47
N MET A 224 9.50 -3.77 -9.62
CA MET A 224 10.85 -3.37 -10.00
C MET A 224 11.71 -4.55 -10.48
N ALA A 225 11.34 -5.80 -10.14
CA ALA A 225 12.01 -7.02 -10.56
C ALA A 225 11.33 -7.73 -11.75
N MET A 226 10.15 -7.27 -12.18
CA MET A 226 9.36 -7.94 -13.22
C MET A 226 9.70 -7.40 -14.62
N PRO A 227 10.17 -8.24 -15.57
CA PRO A 227 10.43 -7.82 -16.95
C PRO A 227 9.21 -7.23 -17.65
N SER A 228 8.01 -7.75 -17.37
CA SER A 228 6.75 -7.28 -17.94
C SER A 228 6.34 -5.88 -17.46
N ALA A 229 6.92 -5.38 -16.38
CA ALA A 229 6.69 -4.03 -15.87
C ALA A 229 7.70 -3.00 -16.39
N LYS A 230 8.76 -3.43 -17.11
CA LYS A 230 9.78 -2.53 -17.65
C LYS A 230 9.19 -1.47 -18.56
N GLY A 231 9.50 -0.20 -18.27
CA GLY A 231 9.04 0.95 -19.06
C GLY A 231 7.56 1.33 -18.84
N LEU A 232 6.87 0.69 -17.87
CA LEU A 232 5.52 1.09 -17.45
C LEU A 232 5.53 2.13 -16.32
N PHE A 233 6.65 2.30 -15.65
CA PHE A 233 6.92 3.34 -14.66
C PHE A 233 8.36 3.83 -14.76
N HIS A 234 8.58 5.03 -14.27
CA HIS A 234 9.83 5.79 -14.42
C HIS A 234 10.48 6.12 -13.08
N ARG A 235 9.73 6.00 -11.97
CA ARG A 235 10.18 6.21 -10.59
C ARG A 235 9.42 5.29 -9.65
N ALA A 236 10.00 5.01 -8.49
CA ALA A 236 9.40 4.13 -7.49
C ALA A 236 9.56 4.73 -6.09
N ILE A 237 8.50 4.63 -5.26
CA ILE A 237 8.53 5.00 -3.85
C ILE A 237 8.07 3.79 -3.02
N ILE A 238 8.89 3.38 -2.06
CA ILE A 238 8.61 2.24 -1.16
C ILE A 238 8.48 2.79 0.26
N GLU A 239 7.27 2.76 0.80
CA GLU A 239 6.94 3.23 2.14
C GLU A 239 6.74 2.02 3.06
N SER A 240 7.61 1.79 4.04
CA SER A 240 7.52 0.69 5.03
C SER A 240 7.30 -0.71 4.42
N GLY A 241 7.74 -0.91 3.19
CA GLY A 241 7.40 -2.08 2.36
C GLY A 241 8.61 -2.76 1.72
N ALA A 242 9.79 -2.62 2.27
CA ALA A 242 10.96 -3.33 1.77
C ALA A 242 10.78 -4.85 1.78
N LEU A 243 11.19 -5.50 0.70
CA LEU A 243 11.04 -6.95 0.50
C LEU A 243 12.27 -7.49 -0.23
N LEU A 244 12.95 -8.48 0.34
CA LEU A 244 14.09 -9.13 -0.29
C LEU A 244 13.68 -10.33 -1.12
N ARG A 245 12.76 -11.15 -0.59
CA ARG A 245 12.38 -12.46 -1.16
C ARG A 245 10.88 -12.65 -1.23
N LEU A 246 10.45 -13.48 -2.16
CA LEU A 246 9.07 -13.91 -2.42
C LEU A 246 8.95 -15.42 -2.21
N THR A 247 7.72 -15.92 -2.27
CA THR A 247 7.41 -17.35 -2.12
C THR A 247 8.14 -18.17 -3.18
N THR A 248 8.79 -19.26 -2.75
CA THR A 248 9.39 -20.23 -3.66
C THR A 248 8.31 -21.10 -4.31
N GLN A 249 8.63 -21.74 -5.43
CA GLN A 249 7.69 -22.67 -6.06
C GLN A 249 7.35 -23.84 -5.12
N GLU A 250 8.32 -24.35 -4.39
CA GLU A 250 8.11 -25.43 -3.43
C GLU A 250 7.13 -25.07 -2.31
N ASP A 251 7.27 -23.86 -1.71
CA ASP A 251 6.33 -23.37 -0.71
C ASP A 251 4.95 -23.10 -1.32
N ALA A 252 4.88 -22.60 -2.56
CA ALA A 252 3.62 -22.37 -3.26
C ALA A 252 2.84 -23.67 -3.51
N ILE A 253 3.53 -24.76 -3.87
CA ILE A 253 2.92 -26.10 -4.02
C ILE A 253 2.39 -26.56 -2.67
N ARG A 254 3.19 -26.51 -1.60
CA ARG A 254 2.77 -26.90 -0.24
C ARG A 254 1.55 -26.11 0.24
N ILE A 255 1.51 -24.82 -0.03
CA ILE A 255 0.36 -23.96 0.33
C ILE A 255 -0.89 -24.42 -0.42
N THR A 256 -0.76 -24.74 -1.71
CA THR A 256 -1.88 -25.25 -2.53
C THR A 256 -2.38 -26.59 -2.03
N ASP A 257 -1.50 -27.53 -1.69
CA ASP A 257 -1.88 -28.84 -1.14
C ASP A 257 -2.64 -28.69 0.18
N LEU A 258 -2.17 -27.81 1.06
CA LEU A 258 -2.86 -27.49 2.31
C LEU A 258 -4.23 -26.83 2.06
N LEU A 259 -4.34 -25.96 1.06
CA LEU A 259 -5.60 -25.31 0.68
C LEU A 259 -6.62 -26.35 0.16
N LEU A 260 -6.19 -27.26 -0.70
CA LEU A 260 -7.03 -28.36 -1.19
C LEU A 260 -7.51 -29.24 -0.02
N ALA A 261 -6.61 -29.64 0.86
CA ALA A 261 -6.93 -30.46 2.03
C ALA A 261 -7.91 -29.73 2.99
N GLU A 262 -7.73 -28.43 3.23
CA GLU A 262 -8.64 -27.62 4.08
C GLU A 262 -10.05 -27.53 3.48
N LEU A 263 -10.17 -27.61 2.15
CA LEU A 263 -11.44 -27.62 1.42
C LEU A 263 -12.01 -29.03 1.20
N GLY A 264 -11.31 -30.08 1.64
CA GLY A 264 -11.70 -31.47 1.43
C GLY A 264 -11.56 -31.97 -0.02
N LEU A 265 -10.70 -31.30 -0.81
CA LEU A 265 -10.42 -31.64 -2.22
C LEU A 265 -9.12 -32.44 -2.33
N LYS A 266 -9.08 -33.34 -3.30
CA LYS A 266 -7.87 -34.07 -3.69
C LYS A 266 -7.07 -33.26 -4.73
N PRO A 267 -5.76 -33.53 -4.91
CA PRO A 267 -4.95 -32.84 -5.92
C PRO A 267 -5.56 -32.91 -7.35
N GLY A 268 -6.15 -34.05 -7.76
CA GLY A 268 -6.81 -34.17 -9.04
C GLY A 268 -8.12 -33.40 -9.20
N GLU A 269 -8.65 -32.83 -8.11
CA GLU A 269 -9.88 -32.02 -8.05
C GLU A 269 -9.56 -30.54 -7.97
N ALA A 270 -8.31 -30.12 -8.12
CA ALA A 270 -7.87 -28.71 -7.99
C ALA A 270 -8.64 -27.74 -8.90
N ARG A 271 -9.21 -28.22 -10.04
CA ARG A 271 -10.05 -27.40 -10.93
C ARG A 271 -11.35 -26.94 -10.25
N GLU A 272 -11.83 -27.65 -9.25
CA GLU A 272 -13.03 -27.27 -8.48
C GLU A 272 -12.85 -25.94 -7.75
N LEU A 273 -11.60 -25.52 -7.46
CA LEU A 273 -11.31 -24.20 -6.90
C LEU A 273 -11.89 -23.05 -7.74
N GLN A 274 -12.09 -23.24 -9.05
CA GLN A 274 -12.74 -22.25 -9.91
C GLN A 274 -14.24 -22.09 -9.62
N SER A 275 -14.87 -23.07 -8.99
CA SER A 275 -16.31 -23.13 -8.68
C SER A 275 -16.62 -22.89 -7.20
N VAL A 276 -15.64 -23.07 -6.31
CA VAL A 276 -15.83 -22.85 -4.85
C VAL A 276 -16.21 -21.38 -4.59
N PRO A 277 -17.25 -21.09 -3.78
CA PRO A 277 -17.57 -19.71 -3.37
C PRO A 277 -16.36 -19.00 -2.79
N PHE A 278 -16.14 -17.75 -3.17
CA PHE A 278 -14.90 -17.04 -2.76
C PHE A 278 -14.80 -16.88 -1.24
N GLU A 279 -15.91 -16.79 -0.53
CA GLU A 279 -15.93 -16.73 0.94
C GLU A 279 -15.30 -17.97 1.57
N LYS A 280 -15.58 -19.15 1.01
CA LYS A 280 -14.97 -20.42 1.45
C LYS A 280 -13.47 -20.45 1.11
N LEU A 281 -13.08 -19.98 -0.08
CA LEU A 281 -11.67 -19.91 -0.47
C LEU A 281 -10.88 -18.98 0.46
N VAL A 282 -11.43 -17.80 0.78
CA VAL A 282 -10.79 -16.83 1.69
C VAL A 282 -10.65 -17.40 3.09
N ALA A 283 -11.70 -18.08 3.61
CA ALA A 283 -11.66 -18.71 4.94
C ALA A 283 -10.62 -19.84 5.01
N ALA A 284 -10.59 -20.72 3.98
CA ALA A 284 -9.62 -21.81 3.90
C ALA A 284 -8.18 -21.28 3.82
N ASN A 285 -7.94 -20.24 3.01
CA ASN A 285 -6.64 -19.60 2.90
C ASN A 285 -6.18 -19.00 4.25
N ASP A 286 -7.07 -18.34 4.98
CA ASP A 286 -6.76 -17.82 6.31
C ASP A 286 -6.41 -18.94 7.31
N ALA A 287 -7.13 -20.05 7.27
CA ALA A 287 -6.84 -21.22 8.09
C ALA A 287 -5.48 -21.85 7.75
N VAL A 288 -5.13 -21.96 6.46
CA VAL A 288 -3.82 -22.44 6.01
C VAL A 288 -2.69 -21.56 6.54
N TYR A 289 -2.79 -20.25 6.36
CA TYR A 289 -1.70 -19.35 6.77
C TYR A 289 -1.56 -19.19 8.29
N LYS A 290 -2.56 -19.50 9.08
CA LYS A 290 -2.43 -19.61 10.55
C LYS A 290 -1.58 -20.81 10.98
N LYS A 291 -1.53 -21.86 10.18
CA LYS A 291 -0.81 -23.12 10.47
C LYS A 291 0.52 -23.22 9.70
N PHE A 292 0.65 -22.47 8.59
CA PHE A 292 1.80 -22.58 7.70
C PHE A 292 2.97 -21.72 8.19
N THR A 293 4.14 -22.36 8.36
CA THR A 293 5.39 -21.66 8.65
C THR A 293 6.24 -21.64 7.37
N MET A 294 6.62 -20.44 6.94
CA MET A 294 7.53 -20.27 5.81
C MET A 294 8.89 -20.89 6.16
N ARG A 295 9.51 -21.58 5.19
CA ARG A 295 10.79 -22.26 5.39
C ARG A 295 11.94 -21.29 5.66
N GLU A 296 11.91 -20.12 5.05
CA GLU A 296 12.96 -19.11 5.20
C GLU A 296 12.51 -17.98 6.12
N PRO A 297 13.36 -17.57 7.08
CA PRO A 297 13.10 -16.41 7.92
C PRO A 297 12.89 -15.13 7.08
N GLY A 298 11.94 -14.30 7.50
CA GLY A 298 11.65 -13.01 6.86
C GLY A 298 10.80 -13.10 5.59
N MET A 299 10.42 -14.28 5.13
CA MET A 299 9.41 -14.43 4.08
C MET A 299 8.03 -14.05 4.61
N VAL A 300 7.21 -13.47 3.74
CA VAL A 300 5.87 -12.96 4.07
C VAL A 300 4.82 -13.85 3.41
N ALA A 301 3.78 -14.19 4.16
CA ALA A 301 2.66 -14.96 3.67
C ALA A 301 1.92 -14.24 2.51
N ASN A 302 1.27 -15.03 1.67
CA ASN A 302 0.50 -14.57 0.50
C ASN A 302 1.31 -13.76 -0.53
N THR A 303 2.63 -13.90 -0.61
CA THR A 303 3.41 -13.23 -1.66
C THR A 303 3.32 -13.99 -2.99
N PRO A 304 3.50 -13.29 -4.13
CA PRO A 304 3.61 -13.96 -5.42
C PRO A 304 4.76 -14.96 -5.44
N MET A 305 4.64 -15.96 -6.31
CA MET A 305 5.64 -17.00 -6.47
C MET A 305 6.73 -16.57 -7.45
N VAL A 306 7.98 -16.90 -7.15
CA VAL A 306 9.09 -16.86 -8.10
C VAL A 306 8.96 -18.07 -9.03
N ASP A 307 8.72 -17.82 -10.33
CA ASP A 307 8.42 -18.85 -11.34
C ASP A 307 9.47 -18.96 -12.46
N GLY A 308 10.53 -18.16 -12.39
CA GLY A 308 11.56 -18.12 -13.40
C GLY A 308 11.21 -17.37 -14.71
N LYS A 309 9.96 -16.86 -14.85
CA LYS A 309 9.48 -16.15 -16.07
C LYS A 309 8.87 -14.80 -15.75
N ILE A 310 7.74 -14.78 -15.01
CA ILE A 310 7.03 -13.56 -14.61
C ILE A 310 7.88 -12.83 -13.56
N ILE A 311 8.36 -13.59 -12.59
CA ILE A 311 9.33 -13.18 -11.59
C ILE A 311 10.56 -14.08 -11.73
N PRO A 312 11.59 -13.64 -12.47
CA PRO A 312 12.70 -14.52 -12.90
C PRO A 312 13.58 -15.05 -11.76
N GLY A 313 13.57 -14.41 -10.60
CA GLY A 313 14.36 -14.77 -9.44
C GLY A 313 13.91 -13.99 -8.22
N GLN A 314 14.58 -14.19 -7.09
CA GLN A 314 14.30 -13.41 -5.89
C GLN A 314 14.52 -11.92 -6.18
N PRO A 315 13.54 -11.03 -5.88
CA PRO A 315 13.52 -9.67 -6.43
C PRO A 315 14.74 -8.84 -6.07
N TRP A 316 15.17 -8.95 -4.82
CA TRP A 316 16.23 -8.10 -4.28
C TRP A 316 17.37 -8.91 -3.64
N ASP A 317 17.45 -10.20 -3.87
CA ASP A 317 18.46 -11.09 -3.32
C ASP A 317 19.12 -11.93 -4.42
N PRO A 318 20.48 -11.95 -4.51
CA PRO A 318 21.44 -11.25 -3.64
C PRO A 318 21.67 -9.77 -3.99
N ALA A 319 21.10 -9.25 -5.07
CA ALA A 319 21.35 -7.89 -5.59
C ALA A 319 20.06 -7.22 -6.06
N ALA A 320 20.13 -5.89 -6.27
CA ALA A 320 19.03 -5.13 -6.86
C ALA A 320 18.70 -5.60 -8.29
N PRO A 321 17.42 -5.61 -8.70
CA PRO A 321 17.00 -6.13 -10.00
C PRO A 321 17.50 -5.27 -11.16
N LYS A 322 18.21 -5.90 -12.09
CA LYS A 322 18.82 -5.22 -13.26
C LYS A 322 17.80 -4.53 -14.16
N VAL A 323 16.58 -5.07 -14.24
CA VAL A 323 15.51 -4.55 -15.12
C VAL A 323 15.08 -3.12 -14.77
N SER A 324 15.21 -2.70 -13.50
CA SER A 324 14.90 -1.36 -13.01
C SER A 324 16.14 -0.54 -12.59
N ALA A 325 17.33 -0.86 -13.14
CA ALA A 325 18.57 -0.17 -12.77
C ALA A 325 18.47 1.37 -12.91
N GLN A 326 17.81 1.84 -13.95
CA GLN A 326 17.65 3.27 -14.26
C GLN A 326 16.41 3.92 -13.61
N VAL A 327 15.70 3.22 -12.72
CA VAL A 327 14.54 3.76 -12.02
C VAL A 327 14.99 4.38 -10.69
N PRO A 328 14.85 5.71 -10.49
CA PRO A 328 15.09 6.35 -9.20
C PRO A 328 14.20 5.75 -8.10
N LEU A 329 14.75 5.65 -6.90
CA LEU A 329 14.06 5.07 -5.74
C LEU A 329 14.06 6.04 -4.57
N LEU A 330 12.87 6.34 -4.06
CA LEU A 330 12.64 6.92 -2.74
C LEU A 330 12.16 5.80 -1.81
N ILE A 331 12.82 5.57 -0.69
CA ILE A 331 12.49 4.47 0.21
C ILE A 331 12.61 4.88 1.67
N GLY A 332 11.68 4.43 2.50
CA GLY A 332 11.75 4.73 3.92
C GLY A 332 10.83 3.85 4.77
N TRP A 333 10.81 4.16 6.05
CA TRP A 333 10.00 3.45 7.04
C TRP A 333 9.56 4.40 8.16
N VAL A 334 8.64 3.93 8.99
CA VAL A 334 8.20 4.63 10.20
C VAL A 334 9.03 4.17 11.39
N HIS A 335 9.41 5.11 12.27
CA HIS A 335 10.39 4.86 13.33
C HIS A 335 9.95 3.78 14.35
N THR A 336 8.66 3.69 14.65
CA THR A 336 8.12 2.77 15.65
C THR A 336 6.90 1.97 15.13
N GLU A 337 7.07 1.35 13.98
CA GLU A 337 6.04 0.59 13.24
C GLU A 337 5.26 -0.41 14.11
N GLU A 338 5.97 -1.05 15.06
CA GLU A 338 5.43 -2.15 15.85
C GLU A 338 4.27 -1.72 16.76
N THR A 339 4.19 -0.44 17.14
CA THR A 339 3.09 0.07 17.98
C THR A 339 1.70 -0.07 17.35
N ALA A 340 1.61 -0.20 16.03
CA ALA A 340 0.36 -0.50 15.34
C ALA A 340 -0.14 -1.94 15.58
N TYR A 341 0.78 -2.88 15.78
CA TYR A 341 0.50 -4.32 15.93
C TYR A 341 0.44 -4.73 17.40
N ASP A 342 1.31 -4.16 18.22
CA ASP A 342 1.33 -4.37 19.66
C ASP A 342 1.06 -3.05 20.39
N ARG A 343 -0.23 -2.69 20.48
CA ARG A 343 -0.65 -1.41 21.08
C ARG A 343 -0.30 -1.36 22.56
N PRO A 344 0.29 -0.26 23.04
CA PRO A 344 0.63 -0.09 24.44
C PRO A 344 -0.63 -0.02 25.31
N THR A 345 -0.61 -0.77 26.44
CA THR A 345 -1.56 -0.64 27.55
C THR A 345 -0.75 -0.60 28.84
N PRO A 346 -1.29 -0.07 29.98
CA PRO A 346 -0.56 -0.06 31.24
C PRO A 346 -0.03 -1.43 31.63
N GLU A 347 -0.81 -2.50 31.43
CA GLU A 347 -0.42 -3.88 31.74
C GLU A 347 0.74 -4.34 30.85
N LYS A 348 0.69 -4.01 29.54
CA LYS A 348 1.77 -4.34 28.62
C LYS A 348 3.06 -3.59 28.95
N LEU A 349 2.97 -2.32 29.27
CA LEU A 349 4.15 -1.52 29.64
C LEU A 349 4.87 -2.16 30.86
N ALA A 350 4.12 -2.58 31.88
CA ALA A 350 4.67 -3.31 33.03
C ALA A 350 5.30 -4.67 32.66
N LEU A 351 4.69 -5.41 31.71
CA LEU A 351 5.21 -6.67 31.22
C LEU A 351 6.53 -6.51 30.45
N TYR A 352 6.69 -5.44 29.70
CA TYR A 352 7.94 -5.17 28.99
C TYR A 352 9.05 -4.76 29.93
N GLU A 353 8.75 -4.01 30.99
CA GLU A 353 9.73 -3.65 32.00
C GLU A 353 10.30 -4.90 32.71
N ALA A 354 9.43 -5.87 33.04
CA ALA A 354 9.82 -7.10 33.72
C ALA A 354 10.47 -8.14 32.78
N GLY A 355 10.17 -8.15 31.49
CA GLY A 355 10.48 -9.25 30.56
C GLY A 355 11.08 -8.83 29.22
N LEU A 356 11.77 -7.69 29.12
CA LEU A 356 12.35 -7.20 27.87
C LEU A 356 13.25 -8.24 27.19
N ASN A 357 14.16 -8.83 27.94
CA ASN A 357 15.14 -9.79 27.41
C ASN A 357 14.47 -11.01 26.77
N GLU A 358 13.51 -11.62 27.46
CA GLU A 358 12.77 -12.78 26.97
C GLU A 358 12.01 -12.44 25.67
N ARG A 359 11.36 -11.28 25.64
CA ARG A 359 10.56 -10.83 24.48
C ARG A 359 11.43 -10.55 23.26
N VAL A 360 12.59 -9.90 23.45
CA VAL A 360 13.55 -9.64 22.39
C VAL A 360 14.17 -10.96 21.91
N ALA A 361 14.57 -11.86 22.82
CA ALA A 361 15.11 -13.17 22.46
C ALA A 361 14.12 -13.96 21.59
N LYS A 362 12.85 -14.02 22.03
CA LYS A 362 11.77 -14.70 21.28
C LYS A 362 11.51 -14.04 19.92
N ARG A 363 11.48 -12.70 19.86
CA ARG A 363 11.22 -11.96 18.60
C ARG A 363 12.29 -12.19 17.56
N LEU A 364 13.55 -12.22 17.98
CA LEU A 364 14.71 -12.34 17.10
C LEU A 364 15.17 -13.78 16.87
N GLY A 365 14.71 -14.72 17.70
CA GLY A 365 15.19 -16.10 17.67
C GLY A 365 16.65 -16.25 18.15
N VAL A 366 17.09 -15.40 19.08
CA VAL A 366 18.46 -15.40 19.62
C VAL A 366 18.50 -15.93 21.07
N SER A 367 19.60 -16.58 21.47
CA SER A 367 19.78 -17.09 22.83
C SER A 367 20.17 -15.99 23.82
N ASP A 368 20.93 -14.99 23.37
CA ASP A 368 21.35 -13.85 24.20
C ASP A 368 20.93 -12.53 23.51
N PRO A 369 19.94 -11.81 24.04
CA PRO A 369 19.47 -10.53 23.50
C PRO A 369 20.26 -9.33 24.02
N ASN A 370 21.11 -9.48 25.06
CA ASN A 370 21.78 -8.35 25.72
C ASN A 370 22.64 -7.49 24.78
N PRO A 371 23.43 -8.06 23.84
CA PRO A 371 24.22 -7.22 22.93
C PRO A 371 23.38 -6.29 22.07
N ILE A 372 22.23 -6.76 21.59
CA ILE A 372 21.34 -5.92 20.77
C ILE A 372 20.59 -4.91 21.62
N ILE A 373 20.05 -5.29 22.76
CA ILE A 373 19.40 -4.36 23.70
C ILE A 373 20.37 -3.26 24.13
N GLY A 374 21.61 -3.61 24.45
CA GLY A 374 22.67 -2.65 24.81
C GLY A 374 22.97 -1.66 23.69
N ALA A 375 23.03 -2.11 22.43
CA ALA A 375 23.25 -1.25 21.28
C ALA A 375 22.09 -0.27 21.05
N TYR A 376 20.84 -0.71 21.19
CA TYR A 376 19.66 0.16 21.08
C TYR A 376 19.57 1.15 22.24
N ARG A 377 19.89 0.74 23.47
CA ARG A 377 19.95 1.62 24.64
C ARG A 377 21.03 2.68 24.50
N ALA A 378 22.20 2.33 23.96
CA ALA A 378 23.27 3.30 23.70
C ALA A 378 22.87 4.36 22.65
N SER A 379 22.07 3.98 21.66
CA SER A 379 21.52 4.91 20.66
C SER A 379 20.33 5.73 21.18
N ASN A 380 19.63 5.24 22.20
CA ASN A 380 18.40 5.84 22.77
C ASN A 380 18.45 5.78 24.31
N PRO A 381 19.25 6.64 24.98
CA PRO A 381 19.48 6.56 26.43
C PRO A 381 18.22 6.72 27.27
N GLU A 382 17.26 7.52 26.80
CA GLU A 382 16.01 7.82 27.51
C GLU A 382 14.88 6.80 27.21
N ALA A 383 15.16 5.80 26.37
CA ALA A 383 14.14 4.83 25.97
C ALA A 383 13.76 3.90 27.12
N THR A 384 12.47 3.75 27.37
CA THR A 384 11.91 2.73 28.26
C THR A 384 12.12 1.32 27.71
N SER A 385 11.89 0.29 28.51
CA SER A 385 11.92 -1.10 28.00
C SER A 385 10.90 -1.34 26.87
N TRP A 386 9.73 -0.69 26.94
CA TRP A 386 8.76 -0.69 25.86
C TRP A 386 9.33 -0.06 24.58
N ASP A 387 9.90 1.15 24.67
CA ASP A 387 10.48 1.83 23.52
C ASP A 387 11.59 1.01 22.87
N LEU A 388 12.48 0.41 23.67
CA LEU A 388 13.55 -0.45 23.18
C LEU A 388 13.00 -1.66 22.42
N TYR A 389 11.97 -2.33 22.97
CA TYR A 389 11.34 -3.44 22.27
C TYR A 389 10.73 -3.01 20.93
N VAL A 390 9.99 -1.91 20.92
CA VAL A 390 9.35 -1.39 19.73
C VAL A 390 10.37 -1.03 18.64
N LEU A 391 11.46 -0.36 19.00
CA LEU A 391 12.54 -0.01 18.07
C LEU A 391 13.20 -1.28 17.49
N ILE A 392 13.54 -2.25 18.35
CA ILE A 392 14.12 -3.54 17.92
C ILE A 392 13.16 -4.29 17.00
N ALA A 393 11.89 -4.42 17.39
CA ALA A 393 10.88 -5.14 16.62
C ALA A 393 10.52 -4.44 15.30
N THR A 394 10.62 -3.11 15.24
CA THR A 394 10.48 -2.32 14.00
C THR A 394 11.64 -2.57 13.06
N ASP A 395 12.86 -2.49 13.56
CA ASP A 395 14.04 -2.73 12.72
C ASP A 395 14.10 -4.19 12.22
N TYR A 396 13.54 -5.13 12.95
CA TYR A 396 13.44 -6.53 12.56
C TYR A 396 12.08 -6.88 11.92
N PRO A 397 11.98 -7.04 10.61
CA PRO A 397 13.04 -6.79 9.60
C PRO A 397 12.90 -5.44 8.85
N ARG A 398 11.87 -4.62 9.13
CA ARG A 398 11.44 -3.50 8.25
C ARG A 398 12.54 -2.46 8.03
N GLY A 399 13.03 -1.84 9.10
CA GLY A 399 14.08 -0.82 8.98
C GLY A 399 15.33 -1.38 8.32
N THR A 400 15.73 -2.60 8.69
CA THR A 400 16.94 -3.23 8.15
C THR A 400 16.78 -3.61 6.68
N TYR A 401 15.62 -4.17 6.27
CA TYR A 401 15.39 -4.47 4.85
C TYR A 401 15.28 -3.19 4.01
N THR A 402 14.73 -2.10 4.56
CA THR A 402 14.72 -0.80 3.87
C THR A 402 16.15 -0.31 3.58
N ARG A 403 17.02 -0.35 4.58
CA ARG A 403 18.44 0.00 4.43
C ARG A 403 19.17 -0.95 3.47
N GLU A 404 18.86 -2.24 3.51
CA GLU A 404 19.48 -3.23 2.62
C GLU A 404 19.04 -3.04 1.15
N LEU A 405 17.76 -2.75 0.88
CA LEU A 405 17.30 -2.42 -0.47
C LEU A 405 18.01 -1.16 -0.99
N ALA A 406 18.11 -0.11 -0.17
CA ALA A 406 18.82 1.11 -0.54
C ALA A 406 20.30 0.83 -0.85
N LYS A 407 20.99 0.05 -0.01
CA LYS A 407 22.40 -0.37 -0.21
C LYS A 407 22.55 -1.13 -1.54
N ARG A 408 21.72 -2.14 -1.79
CA ARG A 408 21.77 -2.94 -3.03
C ARG A 408 21.48 -2.10 -4.27
N LYS A 409 20.52 -1.17 -4.17
CA LYS A 409 20.20 -0.26 -5.27
C LYS A 409 21.34 0.71 -5.58
N VAL A 410 22.00 1.28 -4.58
CA VAL A 410 23.21 2.11 -4.77
C VAL A 410 24.36 1.32 -5.36
N ALA A 411 24.62 0.10 -4.85
CA ALA A 411 25.67 -0.77 -5.37
C ALA A 411 25.48 -1.15 -6.85
N GLN A 412 24.25 -1.05 -7.35
CA GLN A 412 23.94 -1.27 -8.78
C GLN A 412 24.50 -0.17 -9.69
N GLY A 413 24.83 1.03 -9.17
CA GLY A 413 25.45 2.13 -9.93
C GLY A 413 24.54 2.80 -10.96
N GLY A 414 23.21 2.65 -10.84
CA GLY A 414 22.22 3.22 -11.77
C GLY A 414 21.63 4.55 -11.28
N ALA A 415 20.31 4.59 -11.16
CA ALA A 415 19.56 5.78 -10.75
C ALA A 415 19.74 6.14 -9.27
N PRO A 416 19.50 7.41 -8.88
CA PRO A 416 19.63 7.86 -7.50
C PRO A 416 18.67 7.16 -6.54
N VAL A 417 19.10 7.08 -5.28
CA VAL A 417 18.32 6.59 -4.14
C VAL A 417 18.24 7.68 -3.10
N TYR A 418 17.07 7.85 -2.50
CA TYR A 418 16.83 8.72 -1.35
C TYR A 418 16.20 7.91 -0.25
N VAL A 419 16.65 8.13 1.00
CA VAL A 419 16.18 7.36 2.16
C VAL A 419 15.57 8.30 3.18
N TYR A 420 14.41 7.92 3.72
CA TYR A 420 13.79 8.66 4.82
C TYR A 420 13.41 7.73 5.98
N ARG A 421 13.21 8.35 7.17
CA ARG A 421 12.52 7.78 8.30
C ARG A 421 11.45 8.76 8.78
N PHE A 422 10.26 8.27 9.04
CA PHE A 422 9.17 9.09 9.56
C PHE A 422 9.20 9.03 11.10
N ASP A 423 9.63 10.11 11.73
CA ASP A 423 9.89 10.22 13.16
C ASP A 423 8.83 11.07 13.89
N TRP A 424 7.82 11.61 13.19
CA TRP A 424 6.75 12.35 13.84
C TRP A 424 5.92 11.42 14.72
N GLU A 425 5.69 11.82 15.97
CA GLU A 425 5.02 11.02 16.97
C GLU A 425 3.64 11.60 17.30
N THR A 426 2.63 10.73 17.42
CA THR A 426 1.31 11.11 17.92
C THR A 426 1.35 11.24 19.44
N PRO A 427 0.76 12.30 20.03
CA PRO A 427 0.60 12.40 21.48
C PRO A 427 -0.51 11.49 22.04
N GLU A 428 -1.33 10.89 21.20
CA GLU A 428 -2.40 9.99 21.61
C GLU A 428 -1.87 8.74 22.35
N GLY A 429 -2.72 8.17 23.21
CA GLY A 429 -2.32 7.02 24.03
C GLY A 429 -1.25 7.35 25.07
N GLY A 430 -1.20 8.59 25.57
CA GLY A 430 -0.18 9.05 26.51
C GLY A 430 1.23 9.14 25.90
N GLY A 431 1.33 9.29 24.59
CA GLY A 431 2.59 9.34 23.84
C GLY A 431 3.23 7.99 23.56
N HIS A 432 2.72 6.90 24.14
CA HIS A 432 3.31 5.56 23.95
C HIS A 432 3.03 4.94 22.57
N MET A 433 2.06 5.48 21.82
CA MET A 433 1.82 5.06 20.43
C MET A 433 2.92 5.50 19.48
N ARG A 434 3.65 6.55 19.79
CA ARG A 434 4.77 7.04 18.98
C ARG A 434 4.34 7.21 17.50
N SER A 435 5.09 6.61 16.58
CA SER A 435 4.86 6.61 15.13
C SER A 435 4.37 5.21 14.68
N PRO A 436 3.08 4.86 14.78
CA PRO A 436 2.58 3.55 14.38
C PRO A 436 2.63 3.33 12.88
N HIS A 437 2.71 2.06 12.46
CA HIS A 437 2.70 1.65 11.06
C HIS A 437 1.57 2.32 10.25
N ALA A 438 1.92 2.81 9.06
CA ALA A 438 1.03 3.50 8.12
C ALA A 438 0.55 4.90 8.56
N ILE A 439 1.09 5.46 9.65
CA ILE A 439 0.72 6.81 10.10
C ILE A 439 1.09 7.88 9.06
N GLU A 440 2.13 7.65 8.25
CA GLU A 440 2.62 8.57 7.23
C GLU A 440 1.69 8.72 6.01
N VAL A 441 0.83 7.72 5.75
CA VAL A 441 -0.02 7.69 4.54
C VAL A 441 -0.90 8.94 4.38
N PRO A 442 -1.69 9.37 5.39
CA PRO A 442 -2.47 10.59 5.27
C PRO A 442 -1.63 11.86 5.12
N PHE A 443 -0.36 11.87 5.54
CA PHE A 443 0.57 12.98 5.27
C PHE A 443 0.93 13.06 3.80
N VAL A 444 1.22 11.93 3.16
CA VAL A 444 1.53 11.85 1.72
C VAL A 444 0.35 12.30 0.87
N PHE A 445 -0.89 11.94 1.25
CA PHE A 445 -2.09 12.28 0.51
C PHE A 445 -2.75 13.61 0.91
N GLU A 446 -2.21 14.32 1.90
CA GLU A 446 -2.82 15.53 2.51
C GLU A 446 -4.23 15.29 3.04
N ASN A 447 -4.46 14.10 3.56
CA ASN A 447 -5.74 13.66 4.10
C ASN A 447 -5.78 13.66 5.64
N ILE A 448 -5.04 14.56 6.28
CA ILE A 448 -4.91 14.68 7.74
C ILE A 448 -6.28 14.80 8.41
N LYS A 449 -7.17 15.61 7.86
CA LYS A 449 -8.51 15.88 8.41
C LYS A 449 -9.35 14.62 8.64
N VAL A 450 -9.15 13.59 7.81
CA VAL A 450 -9.91 12.33 7.84
C VAL A 450 -9.11 11.15 8.37
N ALA A 451 -7.90 11.39 8.86
CA ALA A 451 -6.97 10.35 9.33
C ALA A 451 -7.32 9.76 10.72
N GLY A 452 -8.37 10.27 11.37
CA GLY A 452 -8.77 9.81 12.69
C GLY A 452 -8.03 10.52 13.85
N PRO A 453 -8.33 10.15 15.10
CA PRO A 453 -7.90 10.90 16.28
C PRO A 453 -6.38 10.96 16.46
N LEU A 454 -5.64 9.96 15.99
CA LEU A 454 -4.18 9.92 16.12
C LEU A 454 -3.49 11.13 15.47
N ILE A 455 -4.11 11.76 14.47
CA ILE A 455 -3.45 12.79 13.66
C ILE A 455 -4.33 14.03 13.48
N SER A 456 -5.63 13.87 13.26
CA SER A 456 -6.52 14.91 12.72
C SER A 456 -6.67 16.16 13.59
N LYS A 457 -6.29 16.09 14.87
CA LYS A 457 -6.36 17.20 15.83
C LYS A 457 -5.04 17.96 16.00
N MET A 458 -3.98 17.54 15.29
CA MET A 458 -2.64 18.08 15.45
C MET A 458 -2.35 19.13 14.38
N PRO A 459 -2.34 20.44 14.69
CA PRO A 459 -2.08 21.51 13.70
C PRO A 459 -0.76 21.33 12.96
N GLU A 460 0.30 20.91 13.66
CA GLU A 460 1.62 20.66 13.09
C GLU A 460 1.63 19.54 12.05
N ALA A 461 0.71 18.58 12.13
CA ALA A 461 0.59 17.50 11.15
C ALA A 461 0.19 18.02 9.77
N PHE A 462 -0.60 19.09 9.69
CA PHE A 462 -0.98 19.70 8.40
C PHE A 462 0.24 20.33 7.72
N ALA A 463 1.03 21.11 8.46
CA ALA A 463 2.23 21.74 7.93
C ALA A 463 3.30 20.71 7.50
N LEU A 464 3.47 19.62 8.25
CA LEU A 464 4.35 18.53 7.88
C LEU A 464 3.82 17.78 6.64
N SER A 465 2.51 17.58 6.57
CA SER A 465 1.86 16.92 5.43
C SER A 465 2.12 17.67 4.12
N GLU A 466 1.96 18.99 4.09
CA GLU A 466 2.27 19.85 2.92
C GLU A 466 3.71 19.64 2.44
N LYS A 467 4.68 19.61 3.36
CA LYS A 467 6.10 19.40 3.03
C LYS A 467 6.37 18.02 2.44
N ILE A 468 5.77 16.97 3.02
CA ILE A 468 5.92 15.59 2.56
C ILE A 468 5.26 15.41 1.19
N ALA A 469 4.02 15.84 1.02
CA ALA A 469 3.30 15.75 -0.25
C ALA A 469 4.06 16.48 -1.38
N ALA A 470 4.54 17.70 -1.11
CA ALA A 470 5.37 18.44 -2.07
C ALA A 470 6.64 17.68 -2.46
N SER A 471 7.29 17.01 -1.51
CA SER A 471 8.50 16.22 -1.75
C SER A 471 8.22 14.96 -2.60
N TRP A 472 7.12 14.24 -2.34
CA TRP A 472 6.69 13.11 -3.17
C TRP A 472 6.37 13.54 -4.61
N VAL A 473 5.69 14.67 -4.78
CA VAL A 473 5.40 15.24 -6.11
C VAL A 473 6.68 15.72 -6.80
N ALA A 474 7.60 16.36 -6.11
CA ALA A 474 8.90 16.74 -6.66
C ALA A 474 9.67 15.52 -7.17
N PHE A 475 9.71 14.45 -6.38
CA PHE A 475 10.29 13.19 -6.80
C PHE A 475 9.56 12.59 -8.01
N ALA A 476 8.24 12.64 -8.04
CA ALA A 476 7.45 12.15 -9.17
C ALA A 476 7.71 12.95 -10.46
N ARG A 477 8.08 14.23 -10.36
CA ARG A 477 8.43 15.09 -11.52
C ARG A 477 9.86 14.87 -12.00
N ALA A 478 10.82 14.89 -11.10
CA ALA A 478 12.24 15.01 -11.42
C ALA A 478 13.08 13.78 -11.03
N GLY A 479 12.56 12.88 -10.18
CA GLY A 479 13.36 11.82 -9.54
C GLY A 479 14.24 12.36 -8.41
N ASP A 480 13.94 13.57 -7.93
CA ASP A 480 14.62 14.28 -6.84
C ASP A 480 13.54 14.82 -5.87
N PRO A 481 13.55 14.43 -4.57
CA PRO A 481 12.55 14.84 -3.60
C PRO A 481 12.77 16.23 -2.99
N ASN A 482 13.85 16.93 -3.36
CA ASN A 482 14.21 18.22 -2.78
C ASN A 482 13.17 19.30 -3.09
N THR A 483 12.81 20.07 -2.07
CA THR A 483 11.94 21.25 -2.14
C THR A 483 12.52 22.37 -1.25
N SER A 484 12.11 23.61 -1.47
CA SER A 484 12.54 24.73 -0.60
C SER A 484 11.98 24.67 0.83
N ALA A 485 10.99 23.82 1.08
CA ALA A 485 10.33 23.66 2.39
C ALA A 485 11.01 22.64 3.31
N LEU A 486 11.99 21.90 2.80
CA LEU A 486 12.75 20.88 3.53
C LEU A 486 14.25 21.18 3.49
N PRO A 487 15.04 20.70 4.47
CA PRO A 487 16.49 20.71 4.37
C PRO A 487 16.98 20.01 3.11
N GLY A 488 18.13 20.43 2.58
CA GLY A 488 18.74 19.78 1.42
C GLY A 488 18.93 18.28 1.67
N TRP A 489 18.33 17.45 0.82
CA TRP A 489 18.28 15.99 0.95
C TRP A 489 19.24 15.34 -0.04
N PRO A 490 20.43 14.90 0.40
CA PRO A 490 21.42 14.27 -0.47
C PRO A 490 20.94 12.91 -1.00
N ARG A 491 21.49 12.51 -2.14
CA ARG A 491 21.39 11.12 -2.60
C ARG A 491 22.05 10.20 -1.57
N TYR A 492 21.38 9.09 -1.27
CA TYR A 492 21.91 8.11 -0.34
C TYR A 492 23.20 7.46 -0.88
N SER A 493 24.21 7.39 -0.04
CA SER A 493 25.41 6.58 -0.27
C SER A 493 25.63 5.59 0.89
N VAL A 494 26.35 4.50 0.61
CA VAL A 494 26.63 3.48 1.63
C VAL A 494 27.59 4.02 2.70
N GLU A 495 28.44 4.97 2.34
CA GLU A 495 29.44 5.59 3.24
C GLU A 495 28.79 6.54 4.24
N LYS A 496 27.93 7.45 3.76
CA LYS A 496 27.31 8.49 4.58
C LYS A 496 25.97 8.06 5.16
N ARG A 497 25.17 7.28 4.42
CA ARG A 497 23.83 6.83 4.82
C ARG A 497 22.91 8.00 5.19
N ASP A 498 22.99 9.09 4.42
CA ASP A 498 22.16 10.28 4.63
C ASP A 498 20.67 9.90 4.60
N THR A 499 19.98 10.18 5.69
CA THR A 499 18.57 9.82 5.89
C THR A 499 17.79 11.07 6.30
N MET A 500 16.73 11.39 5.56
CA MET A 500 15.77 12.44 5.95
C MET A 500 14.91 11.93 7.10
N LEU A 501 14.95 12.58 8.25
CA LEU A 501 14.07 12.34 9.38
C LEU A 501 12.91 13.33 9.30
N PHE A 502 11.71 12.82 8.98
CA PHE A 502 10.49 13.63 8.94
C PHE A 502 9.91 13.80 10.34
N ASN A 503 9.89 15.02 10.80
CA ASN A 503 9.29 15.45 12.05
C ASN A 503 8.83 16.90 11.91
N ASN A 504 8.27 17.52 12.95
CA ASN A 504 7.92 18.95 12.98
C ASN A 504 9.11 19.80 12.49
N GLU A 505 10.30 19.48 12.96
CA GLU A 505 11.58 19.98 12.43
C GLU A 505 12.31 18.84 11.70
N SER A 506 12.04 18.73 10.41
CA SER A 506 12.69 17.73 9.57
C SER A 506 14.19 18.03 9.39
N ARG A 507 15.02 16.98 9.37
CA ARG A 507 16.48 17.11 9.24
C ARG A 507 17.09 15.91 8.52
N VAL A 508 18.25 16.10 7.90
CA VAL A 508 19.06 15.01 7.37
C VAL A 508 20.09 14.59 8.42
N VAL A 509 20.16 13.29 8.68
CA VAL A 509 21.13 12.69 9.61
C VAL A 509 21.93 11.61 8.90
N GLN A 510 23.24 11.60 9.13
CA GLN A 510 24.12 10.56 8.58
C GLN A 510 24.09 9.34 9.50
N ASP A 511 23.80 8.16 8.92
CA ASP A 511 23.78 6.85 9.58
C ASP A 511 23.06 6.87 10.95
N PRO A 512 21.78 7.27 11.01
CA PRO A 512 21.06 7.35 12.27
C PRO A 512 21.07 5.98 12.98
N ASP A 513 21.26 6.00 14.32
CA ASP A 513 21.27 4.83 15.19
C ASP A 513 22.30 3.75 14.76
N ARG A 514 23.51 4.20 14.36
CA ARG A 514 24.58 3.34 13.82
C ARG A 514 24.85 2.08 14.66
N ALA A 515 24.93 2.19 15.99
CA ALA A 515 25.21 1.06 16.86
C ALA A 515 24.09 0.01 16.80
N ALA A 516 22.83 0.45 16.87
CA ALA A 516 21.64 -0.40 16.77
C ALA A 516 21.57 -1.08 15.39
N ARG A 517 21.81 -0.31 14.31
CA ARG A 517 21.86 -0.85 12.94
C ARG A 517 22.89 -1.98 12.80
N LEU A 518 24.12 -1.76 13.24
CA LEU A 518 25.19 -2.77 13.13
C LEU A 518 24.87 -4.03 13.95
N ALA A 519 24.23 -3.88 15.10
CA ALA A 519 23.80 -5.02 15.91
C ALA A 519 22.69 -5.82 15.21
N MET A 520 21.72 -5.15 14.59
CA MET A 520 20.62 -5.81 13.88
C MET A 520 21.08 -6.49 12.58
N GLU A 521 21.99 -5.88 11.81
CA GLU A 521 22.58 -6.49 10.61
C GLU A 521 23.26 -7.84 10.93
N LYS A 522 23.93 -7.96 12.10
CA LYS A 522 24.51 -9.23 12.56
C LYS A 522 23.43 -10.29 12.86
N VAL A 523 22.33 -9.89 13.50
CA VAL A 523 21.21 -10.80 13.80
C VAL A 523 20.57 -11.33 12.51
N LEU A 524 20.37 -10.49 11.52
CA LEU A 524 19.76 -10.88 10.24
C LEU A 524 20.76 -11.54 9.27
N LYS A 525 22.04 -11.64 9.62
CA LYS A 525 23.11 -12.19 8.76
C LYS A 525 23.14 -11.52 7.39
N LEU A 526 22.90 -10.21 7.34
CA LEU A 526 23.03 -9.41 6.13
C LEU A 526 24.51 -9.00 6.00
N SER A 527 25.17 -9.48 4.96
CA SER A 527 26.58 -9.19 4.67
C SER A 527 26.74 -7.93 3.82
#